data_206c2ac9815fcb9cc3c88953a19bdd32
#
_entry.id   206c2ac9815fcb9cc3c88953a19bdd32
#
_cell.length_a   1.000
_cell.length_b   1.000
_cell.length_c   1.000
_cell.angle_alpha   90.00
_cell.angle_beta   90.00
_cell.angle_gamma   90.00
#
_symmetry.space_group_name_H-M   'P 1'
#
loop_
_entity.id
_entity.type
_entity.pdbx_description
1 polymer ?
#
loop_
_entity_poly.entity_id
_entity_poly.type
_entity_poly.pdbx_seq_one_letter_code
_entity_poly.pdbx_strand_id
1 'polypeptide(L)'
;MWIVQVALRRPYTFVVLAILILLFGALSAIRTAKDIFPSIDIPVVAVVFQYNGMMPQDISGRFVYFFERTVTATTTDIEHIESNSMIDYGIIKIFFDNHVDVAAALAEVTATAQVVLKFFPRGSVPPYVLFYNAASIPVISMTASSTTVPETILFDYSNNVIRPALASVQGSAVLTPYGGKYRMVIADLNPQAMQANALSPQDVVEQINQQNLILPTGTEKIGKYEWDVMLTDQPRNIPEMNFFPIKKANGTVIYAKDVAFIHDGAIPQTNMVRVNGERAVLMPVVKAGDVSTLDIVQGVKDRMPLIRETTPKGMELHLIGDQSIFVTAAIDGVVREAAIAAVLTAMMILLFLGSVRSTIIIAVSIPLSVLSSIVA
;
A
#
# COMPACT_ATOMS: atom_id res chain seq x y z
N MET A 1 42.38 22.98 -25.32
CA MET A 1 41.53 24.21 -25.22
C MET A 1 40.65 24.49 -26.45
N TRP A 2 40.22 23.45 -27.16
CA TRP A 2 39.37 23.56 -28.37
C TRP A 2 38.03 24.29 -28.10
N ILE A 3 37.31 23.96 -27.00
CA ILE A 3 36.03 24.56 -26.64
C ILE A 3 36.14 26.09 -26.46
N VAL A 4 37.20 26.58 -25.83
CA VAL A 4 37.45 28.01 -25.61
C VAL A 4 37.65 28.75 -26.94
N GLN A 5 38.36 28.15 -27.87
CA GLN A 5 38.57 28.73 -29.21
C GLN A 5 37.27 28.81 -30.00
N VAL A 6 36.41 27.80 -29.90
CA VAL A 6 35.08 27.78 -30.54
C VAL A 6 34.16 28.84 -29.88
N ALA A 7 34.20 28.97 -28.56
CA ALA A 7 33.42 29.98 -27.84
C ALA A 7 33.78 31.42 -28.25
N LEU A 8 35.08 31.69 -28.40
CA LEU A 8 35.55 33.01 -28.86
C LEU A 8 35.22 33.32 -30.31
N ARG A 9 35.17 32.28 -31.19
CA ARG A 9 34.81 32.43 -32.58
C ARG A 9 33.29 32.56 -32.84
N ARG A 10 32.44 31.98 -31.94
CA ARG A 10 30.99 31.98 -32.09
C ARG A 10 30.28 32.37 -30.78
N PRO A 11 30.42 33.62 -30.31
CA PRO A 11 29.92 34.04 -29.01
C PRO A 11 28.40 33.95 -28.89
N TYR A 12 27.66 34.24 -29.94
CA TYR A 12 26.20 34.14 -29.96
C TYR A 12 25.67 32.75 -29.73
N THR A 13 26.38 31.71 -30.21
CA THR A 13 25.99 30.30 -30.00
C THR A 13 26.06 29.95 -28.51
N PHE A 14 27.09 30.42 -27.80
CA PHE A 14 27.26 30.19 -26.35
C PHE A 14 26.26 31.00 -25.52
N VAL A 15 25.87 32.20 -25.96
CA VAL A 15 24.82 32.96 -25.31
C VAL A 15 23.46 32.26 -25.43
N VAL A 16 23.13 31.75 -26.62
CA VAL A 16 21.90 30.97 -26.83
C VAL A 16 21.92 29.69 -25.98
N LEU A 17 23.06 28.99 -25.94
CA LEU A 17 23.21 27.80 -25.11
C LEU A 17 23.01 28.12 -23.60
N ALA A 18 23.58 29.23 -23.12
CA ALA A 18 23.41 29.68 -21.74
C ALA A 18 21.94 29.98 -21.40
N ILE A 19 21.21 30.63 -22.32
CA ILE A 19 19.79 30.90 -22.17
C ILE A 19 18.96 29.60 -22.13
N LEU A 20 19.30 28.64 -23.02
CA LEU A 20 18.65 27.31 -23.01
C LEU A 20 18.90 26.55 -21.72
N ILE A 21 20.13 26.55 -21.19
CA ILE A 21 20.46 25.95 -19.90
C ILE A 21 19.67 26.64 -18.77
N LEU A 22 19.52 27.97 -18.81
CA LEU A 22 18.74 28.69 -17.81
C LEU A 22 17.26 28.31 -17.85
N LEU A 23 16.69 28.19 -19.05
CA LEU A 23 15.28 27.81 -19.22
C LEU A 23 15.03 26.35 -18.87
N PHE A 24 15.79 25.43 -19.48
CA PHE A 24 15.59 23.99 -19.24
C PHE A 24 16.08 23.56 -17.85
N GLY A 25 17.14 24.19 -17.33
CA GLY A 25 17.64 23.92 -15.97
C GLY A 25 16.63 24.32 -14.90
N ALA A 26 16.05 25.49 -15.02
CA ALA A 26 15.00 25.92 -14.10
C ALA A 26 13.76 25.03 -14.19
N LEU A 27 13.34 24.66 -15.41
CA LEU A 27 12.22 23.74 -15.64
C LEU A 27 12.50 22.35 -15.06
N SER A 28 13.69 21.81 -15.29
CA SER A 28 14.13 20.52 -14.74
C SER A 28 14.16 20.54 -13.22
N ALA A 29 14.74 21.60 -12.60
CA ALA A 29 14.81 21.75 -11.15
C ALA A 29 13.41 21.81 -10.48
N ILE A 30 12.43 22.42 -11.15
CA ILE A 30 11.04 22.47 -10.67
C ILE A 30 10.38 21.08 -10.78
N ARG A 31 10.64 20.34 -11.86
CA ARG A 31 10.01 19.04 -12.16
C ARG A 31 10.69 17.85 -11.50
N THR A 32 11.91 18.01 -11.02
CA THR A 32 12.64 16.95 -10.31
C THR A 32 11.86 16.53 -9.06
N ALA A 33 11.60 15.23 -8.95
CA ALA A 33 10.94 14.66 -7.78
C ALA A 33 11.77 14.93 -6.53
N LYS A 34 11.11 15.44 -5.49
CA LYS A 34 11.72 15.81 -4.21
C LYS A 34 11.29 14.80 -3.17
N ASP A 35 12.26 14.08 -2.61
CA ASP A 35 11.99 12.96 -1.70
C ASP A 35 12.90 13.01 -0.47
N ILE A 36 12.52 12.26 0.59
CA ILE A 36 13.31 12.10 1.81
C ILE A 36 14.46 11.14 1.55
N PHE A 37 14.16 10.03 0.88
CA PHE A 37 15.13 9.00 0.53
C PHE A 37 15.28 8.91 -0.98
N PRO A 38 16.50 8.70 -1.47
CA PRO A 38 16.68 8.31 -2.86
C PRO A 38 15.92 6.99 -3.11
N SER A 39 15.46 6.77 -4.32
CA SER A 39 14.97 5.46 -4.73
C SER A 39 16.12 4.46 -4.60
N ILE A 40 16.03 3.60 -3.58
CA ILE A 40 16.99 2.53 -3.36
C ILE A 40 16.31 1.27 -3.89
N ASP A 41 16.65 0.90 -5.11
CA ASP A 41 16.19 -0.34 -5.72
C ASP A 41 17.03 -1.51 -5.18
N ILE A 42 16.75 -1.89 -3.93
CA ILE A 42 17.30 -3.13 -3.39
C ILE A 42 16.44 -4.25 -3.96
N PRO A 43 17.01 -5.22 -4.69
CA PRO A 43 16.26 -6.30 -5.30
C PRO A 43 15.80 -7.30 -4.24
N VAL A 44 14.67 -7.01 -3.59
CA VAL A 44 14.07 -7.87 -2.56
C VAL A 44 12.64 -8.24 -2.94
N VAL A 45 12.36 -9.52 -2.96
CA VAL A 45 11.00 -10.06 -3.15
C VAL A 45 10.50 -10.65 -1.84
N ALA A 46 9.35 -10.18 -1.39
CA ALA A 46 8.67 -10.71 -0.21
C ALA A 46 7.54 -11.66 -0.62
N VAL A 47 7.52 -12.84 -0.02
CA VAL A 47 6.46 -13.84 -0.19
C VAL A 47 5.75 -14.01 1.14
N VAL A 48 4.43 -13.82 1.14
CA VAL A 48 3.61 -13.94 2.34
C VAL A 48 2.62 -15.09 2.17
N PHE A 49 2.79 -16.12 2.96
CA PHE A 49 1.85 -17.22 3.08
C PHE A 49 0.87 -16.93 4.21
N GLN A 50 -0.41 -17.26 3.99
CA GLN A 50 -1.46 -17.14 4.99
C GLN A 50 -2.18 -18.46 5.16
N TYR A 51 -2.34 -18.90 6.41
CA TYR A 51 -3.16 -20.06 6.76
C TYR A 51 -3.79 -19.85 8.15
N ASN A 52 -5.06 -19.55 8.19
CA ASN A 52 -5.77 -19.16 9.41
C ASN A 52 -5.80 -20.31 10.43
N GLY A 53 -5.48 -20.01 11.68
CA GLY A 53 -5.47 -20.93 12.80
C GLY A 53 -4.20 -21.79 12.92
N MET A 54 -3.18 -21.60 12.06
CA MET A 54 -1.94 -22.34 12.10
C MET A 54 -0.91 -21.72 13.04
N MET A 55 -0.29 -22.55 13.86
CA MET A 55 0.75 -22.11 14.80
C MET A 55 2.09 -21.82 14.08
N PRO A 56 2.97 -20.96 14.63
CA PRO A 56 4.22 -20.58 13.97
C PRO A 56 5.13 -21.77 13.61
N GLN A 57 5.17 -22.80 14.45
CA GLN A 57 5.96 -24.02 14.21
C GLN A 57 5.49 -24.77 12.97
N ASP A 58 4.15 -24.87 12.80
CA ASP A 58 3.56 -25.52 11.62
C ASP A 58 3.73 -24.67 10.36
N ILE A 59 3.57 -23.34 10.47
CA ILE A 59 3.87 -22.41 9.37
C ILE A 59 5.33 -22.56 8.93
N SER A 60 6.27 -22.56 9.89
CA SER A 60 7.69 -22.74 9.60
C SER A 60 7.97 -24.08 8.90
N GLY A 61 7.45 -25.18 9.43
CA GLY A 61 7.76 -26.52 8.89
C GLY A 61 7.05 -26.86 7.59
N ARG A 62 5.80 -26.41 7.40
CA ARG A 62 4.95 -26.82 6.26
C ARG A 62 4.98 -25.86 5.09
N PHE A 63 5.19 -24.54 5.34
CA PHE A 63 5.21 -23.52 4.31
C PHE A 63 6.63 -22.96 4.09
N VAL A 64 7.20 -22.37 5.13
CA VAL A 64 8.44 -21.60 5.01
C VAL A 64 9.61 -22.48 4.59
N TYR A 65 9.91 -23.52 5.36
CA TYR A 65 11.02 -24.43 5.07
C TYR A 65 10.91 -25.08 3.69
N PHE A 66 9.71 -25.52 3.32
CA PHE A 66 9.49 -26.16 2.02
C PHE A 66 9.67 -25.17 0.87
N PHE A 67 9.18 -23.95 1.02
CA PHE A 67 9.33 -22.92 0.01
C PHE A 67 10.78 -22.47 -0.12
N GLU A 68 11.49 -22.18 0.98
CA GLU A 68 12.90 -21.82 0.99
C GLU A 68 13.76 -22.83 0.24
N ARG A 69 13.56 -24.11 0.55
CA ARG A 69 14.27 -25.19 -0.12
C ARG A 69 14.00 -25.24 -1.63
N THR A 70 12.76 -24.95 -2.03
CA THR A 70 12.39 -24.99 -3.45
C THR A 70 12.92 -23.78 -4.18
N VAL A 71 12.76 -22.57 -3.63
CA VAL A 71 13.19 -21.33 -4.29
C VAL A 71 14.71 -21.27 -4.45
N THR A 72 15.48 -21.76 -3.49
CA THR A 72 16.95 -21.85 -3.63
C THR A 72 17.41 -22.82 -4.73
N ALA A 73 16.56 -23.74 -5.15
CA ALA A 73 16.86 -24.67 -6.23
C ALA A 73 16.35 -24.19 -7.62
N THR A 74 15.40 -23.26 -7.65
CA THR A 74 14.71 -22.84 -8.88
C THR A 74 15.01 -21.41 -9.30
N THR A 75 15.52 -20.58 -8.40
CA THR A 75 15.79 -19.16 -8.65
C THR A 75 17.30 -18.91 -8.49
N THR A 76 17.86 -18.14 -9.41
CA THR A 76 19.28 -17.79 -9.43
C THR A 76 19.57 -16.46 -8.71
N ASP A 77 20.83 -16.22 -8.44
CA ASP A 77 21.36 -14.94 -7.93
C ASP A 77 20.75 -14.48 -6.60
N ILE A 78 20.36 -15.44 -5.75
CA ILE A 78 19.91 -15.18 -4.37
C ILE A 78 21.14 -14.93 -3.49
N GLU A 79 21.23 -13.74 -2.89
CA GLU A 79 22.25 -13.39 -1.91
C GLU A 79 21.98 -14.07 -0.57
N HIS A 80 20.77 -13.87 -0.02
CA HIS A 80 20.33 -14.53 1.22
C HIS A 80 18.79 -14.51 1.34
N ILE A 81 18.27 -15.28 2.29
CA ILE A 81 16.84 -15.37 2.59
C ILE A 81 16.62 -15.10 4.07
N GLU A 82 15.68 -14.24 4.39
CA GLU A 82 15.18 -14.01 5.75
C GLU A 82 13.74 -14.49 5.84
N SER A 83 13.41 -15.25 6.87
CA SER A 83 12.04 -15.69 7.09
C SER A 83 11.56 -15.47 8.51
N ASN A 84 10.27 -15.20 8.64
CA ASN A 84 9.60 -15.02 9.91
C ASN A 84 8.27 -15.77 9.90
N SER A 85 8.08 -16.67 10.86
CA SER A 85 6.86 -17.43 11.05
C SER A 85 6.10 -16.92 12.27
N MET A 86 4.85 -16.49 12.01
CA MET A 86 3.93 -15.98 13.02
C MET A 86 2.65 -16.83 13.04
N ILE A 87 1.76 -16.57 13.97
CA ILE A 87 0.41 -17.16 13.93
C ILE A 87 -0.26 -16.71 12.63
N ASP A 88 -0.79 -17.65 11.87
CA ASP A 88 -1.49 -17.46 10.60
C ASP A 88 -0.62 -17.03 9.41
N TYR A 89 0.61 -16.53 9.62
CA TYR A 89 1.43 -15.96 8.54
C TYR A 89 2.87 -16.49 8.53
N GLY A 90 3.36 -16.76 7.32
CA GLY A 90 4.79 -16.96 7.04
C GLY A 90 5.26 -15.89 6.07
N ILE A 91 6.26 -15.10 6.47
CA ILE A 91 6.84 -14.03 5.65
C ILE A 91 8.26 -14.44 5.28
N ILE A 92 8.57 -14.45 4.00
CA ILE A 92 9.88 -14.79 3.46
C ILE A 92 10.35 -13.62 2.62
N LYS A 93 11.50 -13.07 2.93
CA LYS A 93 12.17 -12.04 2.14
C LYS A 93 13.37 -12.67 1.44
N ILE A 94 13.40 -12.56 0.13
CA ILE A 94 14.46 -13.08 -0.72
C ILE A 94 15.26 -11.89 -1.22
N PHE A 95 16.51 -11.81 -0.82
CA PHE A 95 17.45 -10.77 -1.24
C PHE A 95 18.25 -11.30 -2.42
N PHE A 96 18.30 -10.52 -3.49
CA PHE A 96 19.06 -10.84 -4.69
C PHE A 96 20.29 -9.98 -4.82
N ASP A 97 21.23 -10.41 -5.64
CA ASP A 97 22.39 -9.61 -5.98
C ASP A 97 22.02 -8.28 -6.66
N ASN A 98 22.78 -7.23 -6.44
CA ASN A 98 22.47 -5.85 -6.87
C ASN A 98 22.30 -5.67 -8.40
N HIS A 99 22.73 -6.64 -9.21
CA HIS A 99 22.63 -6.57 -10.67
C HIS A 99 21.38 -7.26 -11.25
N VAL A 100 20.56 -7.88 -10.37
CA VAL A 100 19.40 -8.66 -10.80
C VAL A 100 18.23 -7.73 -11.17
N ASP A 101 17.59 -8.02 -12.29
CA ASP A 101 16.32 -7.38 -12.64
C ASP A 101 15.20 -7.89 -11.71
N VAL A 102 14.70 -6.99 -10.90
CA VAL A 102 13.65 -7.28 -9.91
C VAL A 102 12.38 -7.82 -10.57
N ALA A 103 12.05 -7.37 -11.77
CA ALA A 103 10.85 -7.85 -12.47
C ALA A 103 11.00 -9.31 -12.89
N ALA A 104 12.19 -9.71 -13.35
CA ALA A 104 12.51 -11.10 -13.67
C ALA A 104 12.49 -11.98 -12.39
N ALA A 105 13.15 -11.54 -11.32
CA ALA A 105 13.16 -12.23 -10.04
C ALA A 105 11.74 -12.43 -9.47
N LEU A 106 10.90 -11.39 -9.54
CA LEU A 106 9.50 -11.46 -9.11
C LEU A 106 8.72 -12.53 -9.90
N ALA A 107 8.95 -12.62 -11.21
CA ALA A 107 8.30 -13.61 -12.06
C ALA A 107 8.73 -15.04 -11.71
N GLU A 108 10.03 -15.28 -11.51
CA GLU A 108 10.57 -16.59 -11.10
C GLU A 108 10.05 -17.03 -9.73
N VAL A 109 10.10 -16.13 -8.74
CA VAL A 109 9.57 -16.40 -7.39
C VAL A 109 8.07 -16.70 -7.43
N THR A 110 7.31 -15.94 -8.23
CA THR A 110 5.87 -16.16 -8.41
C THR A 110 5.59 -17.50 -9.04
N ALA A 111 6.33 -17.90 -10.08
CA ALA A 111 6.20 -19.20 -10.72
C ALA A 111 6.49 -20.33 -9.72
N THR A 112 7.56 -20.22 -8.96
CA THR A 112 7.91 -21.17 -7.90
C THR A 112 6.81 -21.26 -6.84
N ALA A 113 6.29 -20.13 -6.39
CA ALA A 113 5.22 -20.06 -5.38
C ALA A 113 3.93 -20.79 -5.84
N GLN A 114 3.58 -20.69 -7.13
CA GLN A 114 2.44 -21.41 -7.70
C GLN A 114 2.68 -22.92 -7.79
N VAL A 115 3.90 -23.35 -8.09
CA VAL A 115 4.25 -24.78 -8.15
C VAL A 115 4.16 -25.42 -6.78
N VAL A 116 4.72 -24.80 -5.75
CA VAL A 116 4.77 -25.35 -4.39
C VAL A 116 3.40 -25.42 -3.72
N LEU A 117 2.44 -24.61 -4.17
CA LEU A 117 1.08 -24.60 -3.64
C LEU A 117 0.42 -26.01 -3.67
N LYS A 118 0.79 -26.84 -4.64
CA LYS A 118 0.27 -28.22 -4.79
C LYS A 118 0.70 -29.15 -3.65
N PHE A 119 1.76 -28.82 -2.96
CA PHE A 119 2.33 -29.63 -1.87
C PHE A 119 1.89 -29.13 -0.49
N PHE A 120 1.22 -28.00 -0.43
CA PHE A 120 0.75 -27.41 0.82
C PHE A 120 -0.53 -28.08 1.33
N PRO A 121 -0.86 -27.89 2.62
CA PRO A 121 -2.08 -28.41 3.22
C PRO A 121 -3.34 -27.98 2.44
N ARG A 122 -4.39 -28.81 2.47
CA ARG A 122 -5.67 -28.45 1.83
C ARG A 122 -6.24 -27.18 2.43
N GLY A 123 -6.75 -26.31 1.59
CA GLY A 123 -7.26 -24.99 2.01
C GLY A 123 -6.22 -23.89 1.99
N SER A 124 -4.98 -24.18 1.56
CA SER A 124 -3.98 -23.13 1.34
C SER A 124 -4.40 -22.22 0.18
N VAL A 125 -4.25 -20.92 0.40
CA VAL A 125 -4.47 -19.89 -0.63
C VAL A 125 -3.15 -19.54 -1.30
N PRO A 126 -3.18 -19.04 -2.55
CA PRO A 126 -1.96 -18.53 -3.20
C PRO A 126 -1.29 -17.45 -2.36
N PRO A 127 0.06 -17.50 -2.23
CA PRO A 127 0.76 -16.50 -1.46
C PRO A 127 0.73 -15.13 -2.16
N TYR A 128 0.85 -14.08 -1.36
CA TYR A 128 1.15 -12.75 -1.89
C TYR A 128 2.64 -12.67 -2.19
N VAL A 129 2.99 -12.38 -3.44
CA VAL A 129 4.36 -12.14 -3.87
C VAL A 129 4.48 -10.65 -4.19
N LEU A 130 5.33 -9.96 -3.45
CA LEU A 130 5.42 -8.51 -3.44
C LEU A 130 6.87 -8.08 -3.65
N PHE A 131 7.05 -7.03 -4.44
CA PHE A 131 8.30 -6.29 -4.43
C PHE A 131 8.43 -5.54 -3.10
N TYR A 132 9.52 -5.77 -2.38
CA TYR A 132 9.81 -5.05 -1.14
C TYR A 132 10.75 -3.88 -1.44
N ASN A 133 10.24 -2.68 -1.32
CA ASN A 133 11.04 -1.47 -1.43
C ASN A 133 11.30 -0.92 -0.02
N ALA A 134 12.56 -0.89 0.40
CA ALA A 134 12.97 -0.35 1.69
C ALA A 134 12.67 1.16 1.83
N ALA A 135 12.54 1.87 0.71
CA ALA A 135 12.16 3.27 0.67
C ALA A 135 10.64 3.51 0.79
N SER A 136 9.82 2.45 0.83
CA SER A 136 8.35 2.55 1.00
C SER A 136 7.96 2.88 2.44
N ILE A 137 8.39 4.05 2.90
CA ILE A 137 8.02 4.60 4.21
C ILE A 137 6.75 5.45 4.04
N PRO A 138 5.82 5.43 5.02
CA PRO A 138 4.67 6.30 4.96
C PRO A 138 5.08 7.78 4.87
N VAL A 139 4.67 8.45 3.80
CA VAL A 139 4.96 9.88 3.59
C VAL A 139 4.04 10.77 4.41
N ILE A 140 2.84 10.27 4.69
CA ILE A 140 1.86 10.83 5.60
C ILE A 140 0.93 9.70 6.05
N SER A 141 0.31 9.82 7.20
CA SER A 141 -0.71 8.88 7.65
C SER A 141 -1.98 9.63 8.02
N MET A 142 -3.13 9.02 7.72
CA MET A 142 -4.41 9.53 8.20
C MET A 142 -4.91 8.65 9.32
N THR A 143 -5.46 9.27 10.36
CA THR A 143 -6.13 8.56 11.45
C THR A 143 -7.60 8.94 11.49
N ALA A 144 -8.43 7.96 11.80
CA ALA A 144 -9.84 8.13 12.07
C ALA A 144 -10.11 7.63 13.49
N SER A 145 -10.62 8.50 14.36
CA SER A 145 -10.99 8.17 15.76
C SER A 145 -12.42 8.59 16.06
N SER A 146 -13.02 7.96 17.06
CA SER A 146 -14.35 8.32 17.53
C SER A 146 -14.59 7.77 18.92
N THR A 147 -15.30 8.54 19.74
CA THR A 147 -15.84 8.11 21.04
C THR A 147 -17.27 7.59 20.96
N THR A 148 -17.97 7.88 19.86
CA THR A 148 -19.40 7.59 19.70
C THR A 148 -19.69 6.53 18.62
N VAL A 149 -18.84 6.44 17.60
CA VAL A 149 -18.98 5.48 16.49
C VAL A 149 -18.30 4.16 16.83
N PRO A 150 -18.97 3.01 16.69
CA PRO A 150 -18.37 1.69 16.95
C PRO A 150 -17.11 1.44 16.08
N GLU A 151 -16.14 0.71 16.63
CA GLU A 151 -14.88 0.40 15.95
C GLU A 151 -15.07 -0.37 14.62
N THR A 152 -16.14 -1.15 14.50
CA THR A 152 -16.49 -1.85 13.26
C THR A 152 -16.90 -0.88 12.14
N ILE A 153 -17.72 0.10 12.46
CA ILE A 153 -18.14 1.13 11.51
C ILE A 153 -16.97 2.07 11.18
N LEU A 154 -16.15 2.39 12.18
CA LEU A 154 -14.95 3.18 12.01
C LEU A 154 -13.99 2.53 11.00
N PHE A 155 -13.77 1.21 11.12
CA PHE A 155 -12.94 0.45 10.20
C PHE A 155 -13.56 0.36 8.80
N ASP A 156 -14.85 0.01 8.71
CA ASP A 156 -15.55 -0.13 7.42
C ASP A 156 -15.51 1.17 6.63
N TYR A 157 -15.78 2.29 7.28
CA TYR A 157 -15.73 3.60 6.63
C TYR A 157 -14.32 3.98 6.20
N SER A 158 -13.33 3.73 7.06
CA SER A 158 -11.93 3.97 6.76
C SER A 158 -11.45 3.15 5.56
N ASN A 159 -11.81 1.87 5.50
CA ASN A 159 -11.37 0.97 4.44
C ASN A 159 -12.12 1.16 3.12
N ASN A 160 -13.43 1.42 3.17
CA ASN A 160 -14.29 1.39 1.98
C ASN A 160 -14.54 2.79 1.38
N VAL A 161 -14.37 3.87 2.15
CA VAL A 161 -14.61 5.24 1.71
C VAL A 161 -13.34 6.08 1.73
N ILE A 162 -12.66 6.15 2.89
CA ILE A 162 -11.50 7.03 3.03
C ILE A 162 -10.30 6.49 2.23
N ARG A 163 -10.00 5.20 2.36
CA ARG A 163 -8.86 4.57 1.68
C ARG A 163 -8.91 4.74 0.16
N PRO A 164 -10.03 4.47 -0.56
CA PRO A 164 -10.11 4.73 -2.00
C PRO A 164 -9.97 6.20 -2.36
N ALA A 165 -10.50 7.11 -1.54
CA ALA A 165 -10.35 8.55 -1.75
C ALA A 165 -8.89 8.99 -1.65
N LEU A 166 -8.13 8.47 -0.69
CA LEU A 166 -6.69 8.70 -0.57
C LEU A 166 -5.89 8.04 -1.70
N ALA A 167 -6.25 6.82 -2.09
CA ALA A 167 -5.59 6.08 -3.17
C ALA A 167 -5.82 6.74 -4.55
N SER A 168 -6.79 7.63 -4.69
CA SER A 168 -7.01 8.40 -5.92
C SER A 168 -6.00 9.56 -6.11
N VAL A 169 -5.16 9.85 -5.12
CA VAL A 169 -4.07 10.82 -5.26
C VAL A 169 -2.96 10.18 -6.08
N GLN A 170 -2.51 10.87 -7.11
CA GLN A 170 -1.47 10.36 -8.01
C GLN A 170 -0.17 10.04 -7.24
N GLY A 171 0.35 8.83 -7.45
CA GLY A 171 1.58 8.36 -6.81
C GLY A 171 1.41 7.93 -5.35
N SER A 172 0.18 7.87 -4.84
CA SER A 172 -0.10 7.33 -3.51
C SER A 172 -0.51 5.87 -3.57
N ALA A 173 -0.03 5.07 -2.62
CA ALA A 173 -0.58 3.77 -2.30
C ALA A 173 -1.00 3.78 -0.82
N VAL A 174 -2.19 3.31 -0.54
CA VAL A 174 -2.72 3.31 0.83
C VAL A 174 -2.81 1.87 1.33
N LEU A 175 -2.03 1.57 2.34
CA LEU A 175 -2.03 0.25 2.96
C LEU A 175 -3.37 -0.07 3.60
N THR A 176 -3.61 -1.35 3.85
CA THR A 176 -4.78 -1.78 4.64
C THR A 176 -4.77 -1.09 5.99
N PRO A 177 -5.92 -0.56 6.46
CA PRO A 177 -5.99 0.14 7.73
C PRO A 177 -5.54 -0.73 8.90
N TYR A 178 -4.79 -0.14 9.83
CA TYR A 178 -4.43 -0.74 11.11
C TYR A 178 -5.38 -0.26 12.21
N GLY A 179 -5.67 -1.12 13.18
CA GLY A 179 -6.63 -0.83 14.24
C GLY A 179 -8.08 -0.98 13.77
N GLY A 180 -9.01 -0.64 14.66
CA GLY A 180 -10.44 -0.89 14.42
C GLY A 180 -10.78 -2.39 14.50
N LYS A 181 -12.01 -2.73 14.11
CA LYS A 181 -12.51 -4.11 14.08
C LYS A 181 -13.08 -4.43 12.71
N TYR A 182 -12.49 -5.41 12.04
CA TYR A 182 -13.02 -5.89 10.76
C TYR A 182 -14.36 -6.57 10.98
N ARG A 183 -15.43 -6.01 10.38
CA ARG A 183 -16.79 -6.50 10.53
C ARG A 183 -17.00 -7.82 9.82
N MET A 184 -17.62 -8.77 10.50
CA MET A 184 -17.98 -10.07 9.97
C MET A 184 -19.34 -10.51 10.52
N VAL A 185 -20.02 -11.37 9.76
CA VAL A 185 -21.14 -12.15 10.27
C VAL A 185 -20.58 -13.37 10.98
N ILE A 186 -20.88 -13.52 12.26
CA ILE A 186 -20.39 -14.60 13.11
C ILE A 186 -21.54 -15.58 13.39
N ALA A 187 -21.25 -16.85 13.28
CA ALA A 187 -22.14 -17.94 13.69
C ALA A 187 -21.53 -18.66 14.91
N ASP A 188 -22.02 -18.36 16.09
CA ASP A 188 -21.62 -19.03 17.33
C ASP A 188 -22.34 -20.36 17.43
N LEU A 189 -21.60 -21.47 17.31
CA LEU A 189 -22.16 -22.81 17.32
C LEU A 189 -22.43 -23.26 18.76
N ASN A 190 -23.57 -23.93 18.98
CA ASN A 190 -23.91 -24.58 20.25
C ASN A 190 -23.55 -26.08 20.19
N PRO A 191 -22.46 -26.53 20.84
CA PRO A 191 -22.00 -27.92 20.75
C PRO A 191 -23.05 -28.93 21.29
N GLN A 192 -23.75 -28.57 22.36
CA GLN A 192 -24.76 -29.45 22.96
C GLN A 192 -25.97 -29.64 22.02
N ALA A 193 -26.44 -28.53 21.43
CA ALA A 193 -27.54 -28.59 20.48
C ALA A 193 -27.16 -29.33 19.18
N MET A 194 -25.92 -29.17 18.71
CA MET A 194 -25.41 -29.91 17.54
C MET A 194 -25.34 -31.43 17.85
N GLN A 195 -24.82 -31.81 19.01
CA GLN A 195 -24.73 -33.18 19.44
C GLN A 195 -26.13 -33.83 19.56
N ALA A 196 -27.09 -33.13 20.15
CA ALA A 196 -28.47 -33.59 20.27
C ALA A 196 -29.14 -33.85 18.90
N ASN A 197 -28.75 -33.11 17.87
CA ASN A 197 -29.28 -33.22 16.51
C ASN A 197 -28.40 -34.07 15.57
N ALA A 198 -27.32 -34.69 16.09
CA ALA A 198 -26.34 -35.46 15.33
C ALA A 198 -25.80 -34.62 14.12
N LEU A 199 -25.32 -33.43 14.41
CA LEU A 199 -24.71 -32.48 13.47
C LEU A 199 -23.25 -32.27 13.83
N SER A 200 -22.39 -32.21 12.81
CA SER A 200 -21.00 -31.71 12.93
C SER A 200 -20.93 -30.24 12.63
N PRO A 201 -19.89 -29.52 13.09
CA PRO A 201 -19.64 -28.15 12.66
C PRO A 201 -19.56 -27.98 11.15
N GLN A 202 -18.99 -28.99 10.48
CA GLN A 202 -18.84 -29.00 9.02
C GLN A 202 -20.20 -29.04 8.31
N ASP A 203 -21.18 -29.79 8.82
CA ASP A 203 -22.52 -29.85 8.26
C ASP A 203 -23.19 -28.48 8.32
N VAL A 204 -23.01 -27.75 9.42
CA VAL A 204 -23.56 -26.40 9.57
C VAL A 204 -22.92 -25.43 8.59
N VAL A 205 -21.58 -25.45 8.47
CA VAL A 205 -20.83 -24.58 7.53
C VAL A 205 -21.27 -24.87 6.09
N GLU A 206 -21.38 -26.14 5.72
CA GLU A 206 -21.77 -26.54 4.37
C GLU A 206 -23.20 -26.07 4.03
N GLN A 207 -24.14 -26.23 4.93
CA GLN A 207 -25.51 -25.78 4.72
C GLN A 207 -25.64 -24.25 4.65
N ILE A 208 -24.92 -23.52 5.51
CA ILE A 208 -24.90 -22.04 5.42
C ILE A 208 -24.34 -21.61 4.05
N ASN A 209 -23.26 -22.23 3.58
CA ASN A 209 -22.67 -21.91 2.28
C ASN A 209 -23.62 -22.25 1.12
N GLN A 210 -24.38 -23.35 1.19
CA GLN A 210 -25.36 -23.71 0.16
C GLN A 210 -26.56 -22.77 0.11
N GLN A 211 -26.95 -22.18 1.25
CA GLN A 211 -28.05 -21.22 1.35
C GLN A 211 -27.64 -19.77 1.04
N ASN A 212 -26.33 -19.49 0.94
CA ASN A 212 -25.81 -18.17 0.63
C ASN A 212 -25.13 -18.17 -0.75
N LEU A 213 -25.85 -18.68 -1.77
CA LEU A 213 -25.31 -18.86 -3.11
C LEU A 213 -25.96 -17.91 -4.11
N ILE A 214 -25.17 -17.26 -4.94
CA ILE A 214 -25.63 -16.55 -6.13
C ILE A 214 -25.39 -17.45 -7.33
N LEU A 215 -26.45 -17.89 -7.99
CA LEU A 215 -26.36 -18.64 -9.24
C LEU A 215 -26.67 -17.71 -10.41
N PRO A 216 -25.71 -17.45 -11.31
CA PRO A 216 -26.01 -16.75 -12.56
C PRO A 216 -26.83 -17.70 -13.46
N THR A 217 -28.06 -17.31 -13.75
CA THR A 217 -29.04 -18.12 -14.53
C THR A 217 -29.18 -17.62 -15.94
N GLY A 218 -28.57 -16.47 -16.31
CA GLY A 218 -28.63 -15.90 -17.65
C GLY A 218 -29.93 -15.10 -17.91
N THR A 219 -30.26 -14.96 -19.19
CA THR A 219 -31.40 -14.16 -19.65
C THR A 219 -32.44 -15.04 -20.35
N GLU A 220 -33.70 -14.68 -20.28
CA GLU A 220 -34.82 -15.29 -21.01
C GLU A 220 -35.50 -14.26 -21.89
N LYS A 221 -35.73 -14.61 -23.17
CA LYS A 221 -36.41 -13.77 -24.14
C LYS A 221 -37.91 -14.08 -24.18
N ILE A 222 -38.71 -13.14 -23.66
CA ILE A 222 -40.16 -13.26 -23.65
C ILE A 222 -40.76 -12.14 -24.49
N GLY A 223 -41.24 -12.47 -25.69
CA GLY A 223 -41.80 -11.50 -26.62
C GLY A 223 -40.73 -10.52 -27.16
N LYS A 224 -40.88 -9.22 -26.85
CA LYS A 224 -39.95 -8.15 -27.27
C LYS A 224 -38.93 -7.80 -26.22
N TYR A 225 -38.96 -8.42 -25.06
CA TYR A 225 -38.13 -8.09 -23.92
C TYR A 225 -37.20 -9.26 -23.60
N GLU A 226 -35.98 -8.92 -23.18
CA GLU A 226 -35.01 -9.83 -22.58
C GLU A 226 -35.01 -9.57 -21.07
N TRP A 227 -35.28 -10.61 -20.29
CA TRP A 227 -35.40 -10.56 -18.85
C TRP A 227 -34.15 -11.21 -18.23
N ASP A 228 -33.52 -10.51 -17.31
CA ASP A 228 -32.50 -11.12 -16.48
C ASP A 228 -33.14 -12.07 -15.48
N VAL A 229 -32.77 -13.33 -15.54
CA VAL A 229 -33.22 -14.32 -14.58
C VAL A 229 -32.21 -14.40 -13.47
N MET A 230 -32.58 -14.02 -12.26
CA MET A 230 -31.73 -14.11 -11.09
C MET A 230 -32.30 -15.11 -10.11
N LEU A 231 -31.50 -16.15 -9.80
CA LEU A 231 -31.74 -17.04 -8.68
C LEU A 231 -30.82 -16.63 -7.54
N THR A 232 -31.32 -15.83 -6.61
CA THR A 232 -30.59 -15.41 -5.43
C THR A 232 -31.19 -16.04 -4.19
N ASP A 233 -30.45 -16.89 -3.53
CA ASP A 233 -30.82 -17.46 -2.24
C ASP A 233 -30.09 -16.73 -1.09
N GLN A 234 -29.63 -15.51 -1.38
CA GLN A 234 -28.95 -14.68 -0.39
C GLN A 234 -29.95 -14.07 0.59
N PRO A 235 -29.61 -14.10 1.90
CA PRO A 235 -30.43 -13.42 2.91
C PRO A 235 -30.35 -11.90 2.70
N ARG A 236 -31.47 -11.21 2.91
CA ARG A 236 -31.55 -9.74 2.81
C ARG A 236 -30.93 -9.05 4.03
N ASN A 237 -30.90 -9.74 5.14
CA ASN A 237 -30.36 -9.24 6.41
C ASN A 237 -29.84 -10.41 7.27
N ILE A 238 -28.99 -10.09 8.23
CA ILE A 238 -28.36 -11.09 9.12
C ILE A 238 -29.39 -11.91 9.92
N PRO A 239 -30.48 -11.34 10.47
CA PRO A 239 -31.49 -12.12 11.15
C PRO A 239 -32.13 -13.25 10.32
N GLU A 240 -32.30 -13.08 9.00
CA GLU A 240 -32.84 -14.11 8.10
C GLU A 240 -31.93 -15.35 8.06
N MET A 241 -30.61 -15.20 8.24
CA MET A 241 -29.67 -16.33 8.27
C MET A 241 -29.93 -17.32 9.40
N ASN A 242 -30.55 -16.87 10.49
CA ASN A 242 -30.95 -17.74 11.59
C ASN A 242 -32.07 -18.72 11.21
N PHE A 243 -32.75 -18.50 10.13
CA PHE A 243 -33.80 -19.36 9.60
C PHE A 243 -33.34 -20.26 8.46
N PHE A 244 -32.05 -20.32 8.20
CA PHE A 244 -31.48 -21.27 7.22
C PHE A 244 -31.76 -22.72 7.67
N PRO A 245 -32.33 -23.58 6.80
CA PRO A 245 -32.52 -24.97 7.10
C PRO A 245 -31.20 -25.73 7.08
N ILE A 246 -30.76 -26.27 8.20
CA ILE A 246 -29.50 -27.00 8.33
C ILE A 246 -29.70 -28.51 8.05
N LYS A 247 -30.78 -29.11 8.57
CA LYS A 247 -31.03 -30.53 8.41
C LYS A 247 -32.54 -30.82 8.48
N LYS A 248 -32.97 -31.79 7.72
CA LYS A 248 -34.34 -32.37 7.91
C LYS A 248 -34.19 -33.75 8.57
N ALA A 249 -34.73 -33.89 9.78
CA ALA A 249 -34.69 -35.13 10.53
C ALA A 249 -36.11 -35.50 10.97
N ASN A 250 -36.56 -36.72 10.70
CA ASN A 250 -37.89 -37.27 11.10
C ASN A 250 -39.08 -36.36 10.73
N GLY A 251 -39.02 -35.68 9.59
CA GLY A 251 -40.07 -34.78 9.13
C GLY A 251 -39.96 -33.33 9.70
N THR A 252 -39.09 -33.08 10.67
CA THR A 252 -38.87 -31.77 11.28
C THR A 252 -37.63 -31.14 10.65
N VAL A 253 -37.72 -29.83 10.34
CA VAL A 253 -36.56 -29.04 9.86
C VAL A 253 -35.87 -28.40 11.07
N ILE A 254 -34.56 -28.62 11.14
CA ILE A 254 -33.66 -27.99 12.12
C ILE A 254 -33.11 -26.74 11.44
N TYR A 255 -33.33 -25.59 12.02
CA TYR A 255 -32.86 -24.29 11.52
C TYR A 255 -31.52 -23.91 12.17
N ALA A 256 -30.81 -22.96 11.55
CA ALA A 256 -29.56 -22.43 12.08
C ALA A 256 -29.71 -21.92 13.52
N LYS A 257 -30.77 -21.23 13.86
CA LYS A 257 -31.09 -20.73 15.22
C LYS A 257 -31.17 -21.83 16.29
N ASP A 258 -31.46 -23.08 15.89
CA ASP A 258 -31.61 -24.20 16.81
C ASP A 258 -30.24 -24.77 17.25
N VAL A 259 -29.18 -24.51 16.48
CA VAL A 259 -27.84 -25.06 16.69
C VAL A 259 -26.74 -24.01 16.70
N ALA A 260 -27.04 -22.77 16.31
CA ALA A 260 -26.13 -21.63 16.24
C ALA A 260 -26.84 -20.32 16.53
N PHE A 261 -26.07 -19.29 16.86
CA PHE A 261 -26.54 -17.90 16.91
C PHE A 261 -25.77 -17.08 15.88
N ILE A 262 -26.46 -16.63 14.83
CA ILE A 262 -25.85 -15.84 13.76
C ILE A 262 -26.13 -14.36 14.03
N HIS A 263 -25.06 -13.57 14.11
CA HIS A 263 -25.13 -12.16 14.45
C HIS A 263 -24.04 -11.33 13.77
N ASP A 264 -24.20 -10.01 13.78
CA ASP A 264 -23.18 -9.06 13.38
C ASP A 264 -22.09 -9.01 14.45
N GLY A 265 -20.85 -9.18 14.05
CA GLY A 265 -19.72 -9.20 14.94
C GLY A 265 -18.44 -8.70 14.29
N ALA A 266 -17.30 -9.04 14.87
CA ALA A 266 -15.99 -8.73 14.32
C ALA A 266 -15.03 -9.88 14.56
N ILE A 267 -14.06 -10.05 13.66
CA ILE A 267 -12.96 -11.00 13.91
C ILE A 267 -12.16 -10.60 15.16
N PRO A 268 -11.52 -11.56 15.84
CA PRO A 268 -10.63 -11.26 16.95
C PRO A 268 -9.59 -10.21 16.55
N GLN A 269 -9.48 -9.15 17.32
CA GLN A 269 -8.58 -8.03 16.99
C GLN A 269 -7.12 -8.44 17.26
N THR A 270 -6.27 -8.39 16.23
CA THR A 270 -4.85 -8.73 16.32
C THR A 270 -3.95 -7.50 16.48
N ASN A 271 -4.47 -6.31 16.15
CA ASN A 271 -3.74 -5.05 16.25
C ASN A 271 -4.64 -3.95 16.81
N MET A 272 -4.03 -2.96 17.44
CA MET A 272 -4.75 -1.85 18.06
C MET A 272 -4.00 -0.55 17.84
N VAL A 273 -4.74 0.46 17.37
CA VAL A 273 -4.23 1.83 17.22
C VAL A 273 -4.93 2.74 18.25
N ARG A 274 -4.16 3.64 18.83
CA ARG A 274 -4.68 4.72 19.69
C ARG A 274 -4.08 6.05 19.26
N VAL A 275 -4.93 7.06 19.22
CA VAL A 275 -4.55 8.46 19.00
C VAL A 275 -5.04 9.26 20.18
N ASN A 276 -4.14 9.96 20.87
CA ASN A 276 -4.45 10.71 22.09
C ASN A 276 -5.16 9.87 23.18
N GLY A 277 -4.87 8.56 23.24
CA GLY A 277 -5.49 7.63 24.19
C GLY A 277 -6.79 6.97 23.71
N GLU A 278 -7.43 7.49 22.68
CA GLU A 278 -8.67 6.95 22.08
C GLU A 278 -8.40 5.89 21.03
N ARG A 279 -9.31 4.94 20.88
CA ARG A 279 -9.27 3.93 19.83
C ARG A 279 -9.38 4.57 18.45
N ALA A 280 -8.53 4.18 17.54
CA ALA A 280 -8.45 4.77 16.20
C ALA A 280 -8.14 3.73 15.14
N VAL A 281 -8.34 4.12 13.89
CA VAL A 281 -7.89 3.43 12.68
C VAL A 281 -6.79 4.27 12.03
N LEU A 282 -5.68 3.65 11.67
CA LEU A 282 -4.53 4.28 11.01
C LEU A 282 -4.46 3.82 9.56
N MET A 283 -4.40 4.75 8.65
CA MET A 283 -4.23 4.54 7.21
C MET A 283 -2.89 5.15 6.76
N PRO A 284 -1.82 4.36 6.68
CA PRO A 284 -0.56 4.83 6.14
C PRO A 284 -0.66 5.06 4.63
N VAL A 285 -0.21 6.21 4.17
CA VAL A 285 -0.05 6.54 2.75
C VAL A 285 1.43 6.42 2.41
N VAL A 286 1.76 5.49 1.54
CA VAL A 286 3.13 5.28 1.05
C VAL A 286 3.25 5.79 -0.38
N LYS A 287 4.47 6.10 -0.78
CA LYS A 287 4.80 6.48 -2.14
C LYS A 287 4.73 5.26 -3.07
N ALA A 288 4.13 5.45 -4.24
CA ALA A 288 4.12 4.48 -5.34
C ALA A 288 4.67 5.15 -6.60
N GLY A 289 5.72 4.58 -7.18
CA GLY A 289 6.40 5.14 -8.35
C GLY A 289 7.25 6.38 -8.04
N ASP A 290 7.65 7.11 -9.09
CA ASP A 290 8.60 8.22 -9.03
C ASP A 290 7.92 9.60 -8.86
N VAL A 291 6.89 9.65 -8.02
CA VAL A 291 6.19 10.90 -7.71
C VAL A 291 6.83 11.58 -6.48
N SER A 292 6.84 12.90 -6.45
CA SER A 292 7.37 13.68 -5.32
C SER A 292 6.57 13.46 -4.05
N THR A 293 7.25 13.25 -2.92
CA THR A 293 6.63 13.23 -1.59
C THR A 293 5.80 14.48 -1.30
N LEU A 294 6.28 15.66 -1.74
CA LEU A 294 5.56 16.92 -1.54
C LEU A 294 4.21 16.92 -2.28
N ASP A 295 4.17 16.40 -3.51
CA ASP A 295 2.96 16.36 -4.33
C ASP A 295 1.93 15.38 -3.77
N ILE A 296 2.39 14.23 -3.27
CA ILE A 296 1.50 13.25 -2.61
C ILE A 296 0.89 13.87 -1.35
N VAL A 297 1.71 14.46 -0.49
CA VAL A 297 1.22 15.06 0.77
C VAL A 297 0.26 16.21 0.49
N GLN A 298 0.57 17.06 -0.50
CA GLN A 298 -0.33 18.15 -0.90
C GLN A 298 -1.64 17.59 -1.46
N GLY A 299 -1.58 16.59 -2.34
CA GLY A 299 -2.76 15.92 -2.88
C GLY A 299 -3.66 15.30 -1.81
N VAL A 300 -3.07 14.70 -0.76
CA VAL A 300 -3.80 14.18 0.40
C VAL A 300 -4.49 15.33 1.16
N LYS A 301 -3.78 16.44 1.40
CA LYS A 301 -4.34 17.63 2.07
C LYS A 301 -5.50 18.24 1.28
N ASP A 302 -5.39 18.29 -0.03
CA ASP A 302 -6.42 18.82 -0.92
C ASP A 302 -7.69 17.94 -0.95
N ARG A 303 -7.56 16.63 -0.68
CA ARG A 303 -8.69 15.70 -0.57
C ARG A 303 -9.41 15.75 0.79
N MET A 304 -8.74 16.26 1.83
CA MET A 304 -9.30 16.30 3.18
C MET A 304 -10.67 16.96 3.31
N PRO A 305 -10.95 18.13 2.67
CA PRO A 305 -12.27 18.74 2.76
C PRO A 305 -13.39 17.82 2.26
N LEU A 306 -13.19 17.19 1.09
CA LEU A 306 -14.15 16.25 0.50
C LEU A 306 -14.39 15.03 1.39
N ILE A 307 -13.31 14.46 1.95
CA ILE A 307 -13.41 13.32 2.85
C ILE A 307 -14.18 13.69 4.12
N ARG A 308 -13.95 14.88 4.68
CA ARG A 308 -14.67 15.38 5.86
C ARG A 308 -16.15 15.60 5.62
N GLU A 309 -16.54 16.07 4.44
CA GLU A 309 -17.95 16.28 4.09
C GLU A 309 -18.74 14.96 4.06
N THR A 310 -18.10 13.87 3.63
CA THR A 310 -18.73 12.54 3.57
C THR A 310 -18.65 11.79 4.91
N THR A 311 -17.81 12.24 5.83
CA THR A 311 -17.53 11.54 7.09
C THR A 311 -18.72 11.57 8.05
N PRO A 312 -19.12 10.44 8.65
CA PRO A 312 -20.20 10.39 9.65
C PRO A 312 -19.93 11.33 10.83
N LYS A 313 -21.01 11.92 11.37
CA LYS A 313 -20.90 12.78 12.56
C LYS A 313 -20.34 11.99 13.74
N GLY A 314 -19.37 12.59 14.44
CA GLY A 314 -18.69 11.99 15.59
C GLY A 314 -17.42 11.22 15.22
N MET A 315 -17.03 11.16 13.96
CA MET A 315 -15.74 10.64 13.52
C MET A 315 -14.77 11.80 13.29
N GLU A 316 -13.62 11.77 13.94
CA GLU A 316 -12.56 12.76 13.82
C GLU A 316 -11.44 12.24 12.94
N LEU A 317 -10.99 13.09 11.98
CA LEU A 317 -9.93 12.77 11.04
C LEU A 317 -8.73 13.69 11.27
N HIS A 318 -7.56 13.07 11.47
CA HIS A 318 -6.30 13.78 11.64
C HIS A 318 -5.23 13.25 10.69
N LEU A 319 -4.39 14.16 10.21
CA LEU A 319 -3.17 13.81 9.47
C LEU A 319 -2.00 13.82 10.46
N ILE A 320 -1.21 12.76 10.43
CA ILE A 320 -0.03 12.59 11.29
C ILE A 320 1.18 12.13 10.48
N GLY A 321 2.38 12.38 10.99
CA GLY A 321 3.61 11.93 10.35
C GLY A 321 3.86 12.58 8.99
N ASP A 322 3.52 13.86 8.84
CA ASP A 322 3.76 14.63 7.61
C ASP A 322 5.25 14.80 7.34
N GLN A 323 5.74 14.05 6.37
CA GLN A 323 7.15 14.06 5.97
C GLN A 323 7.51 15.25 5.07
N SER A 324 6.54 15.94 4.49
CA SER A 324 6.78 17.09 3.63
C SER A 324 7.50 18.23 4.36
N ILE A 325 7.32 18.35 5.66
CA ILE A 325 7.95 19.35 6.51
C ILE A 325 9.48 19.20 6.47
N PHE A 326 9.98 17.96 6.57
CA PHE A 326 11.42 17.69 6.53
C PHE A 326 12.01 17.93 5.14
N VAL A 327 11.30 17.49 4.08
CA VAL A 327 11.73 17.72 2.69
C VAL A 327 11.80 19.20 2.37
N THR A 328 10.77 19.98 2.75
CA THR A 328 10.74 21.43 2.54
C THR A 328 11.87 22.12 3.29
N ALA A 329 12.06 21.77 4.57
CA ALA A 329 13.15 22.35 5.37
C ALA A 329 14.54 22.05 4.80
N ALA A 330 14.74 20.84 4.28
CA ALA A 330 16.00 20.47 3.63
C ALA A 330 16.25 21.26 2.34
N ILE A 331 15.23 21.42 1.49
CA ILE A 331 15.32 22.20 0.25
C ILE A 331 15.61 23.67 0.57
N ASP A 332 14.88 24.26 1.49
CA ASP A 332 15.05 25.65 1.89
C ASP A 332 16.46 25.89 2.49
N GLY A 333 16.97 24.92 3.28
CA GLY A 333 18.33 24.90 3.79
C GLY A 333 19.37 24.94 2.67
N VAL A 334 19.28 24.02 1.71
CA VAL A 334 20.21 23.94 0.57
C VAL A 334 20.16 25.22 -0.28
N VAL A 335 18.97 25.74 -0.59
CA VAL A 335 18.82 26.97 -1.37
C VAL A 335 19.45 28.16 -0.64
N ARG A 336 19.20 28.28 0.68
CA ARG A 336 19.76 29.32 1.51
C ARG A 336 21.29 29.26 1.58
N GLU A 337 21.85 28.06 1.81
CA GLU A 337 23.28 27.85 1.86
C GLU A 337 23.96 28.13 0.51
N ALA A 338 23.33 27.68 -0.59
CA ALA A 338 23.82 27.97 -1.94
C ALA A 338 23.84 29.49 -2.23
N ALA A 339 22.81 30.21 -1.81
CA ALA A 339 22.75 31.67 -1.97
C ALA A 339 23.85 32.36 -1.15
N ILE A 340 24.05 31.97 0.11
CA ILE A 340 25.11 32.50 0.97
C ILE A 340 26.49 32.21 0.36
N ALA A 341 26.75 30.99 -0.08
CA ALA A 341 28.01 30.60 -0.70
C ALA A 341 28.29 31.41 -1.99
N ALA A 342 27.27 31.61 -2.83
CA ALA A 342 27.39 32.43 -4.05
C ALA A 342 27.75 33.86 -3.75
N VAL A 343 27.10 34.50 -2.75
CA VAL A 343 27.37 35.87 -2.32
C VAL A 343 28.79 36.00 -1.74
N LEU A 344 29.20 35.06 -0.86
CA LEU A 344 30.55 35.06 -0.26
C LEU A 344 31.62 34.85 -1.33
N THR A 345 31.38 33.95 -2.28
CA THR A 345 32.32 33.72 -3.40
C THR A 345 32.45 34.96 -4.28
N ALA A 346 31.32 35.61 -4.62
CA ALA A 346 31.33 36.83 -5.39
C ALA A 346 32.08 37.99 -4.66
N MET A 347 31.87 38.09 -3.35
CA MET A 347 32.56 39.09 -2.51
C MET A 347 34.08 38.83 -2.45
N MET A 348 34.52 37.58 -2.25
CA MET A 348 35.91 37.21 -2.26
C MET A 348 36.58 37.53 -3.61
N ILE A 349 35.91 37.19 -4.71
CA ILE A 349 36.42 37.49 -6.05
C ILE A 349 36.55 39.01 -6.27
N LEU A 350 35.57 39.77 -5.84
CA LEU A 350 35.61 41.24 -5.92
C LEU A 350 36.79 41.80 -5.13
N LEU A 351 37.00 41.31 -3.94
CA LEU A 351 38.11 41.75 -3.04
C LEU A 351 39.48 41.43 -3.61
N PHE A 352 39.69 40.20 -4.14
CA PHE A 352 41.00 39.82 -4.64
C PHE A 352 41.31 40.27 -6.08
N LEU A 353 40.30 40.27 -6.97
CA LEU A 353 40.52 40.70 -8.36
C LEU A 353 40.30 42.20 -8.60
N GLY A 354 39.57 42.90 -7.69
CA GLY A 354 39.28 44.34 -7.81
C GLY A 354 38.46 44.73 -9.04
N SER A 355 37.84 43.76 -9.74
CA SER A 355 37.16 43.98 -11.01
C SER A 355 35.70 43.51 -10.92
N VAL A 356 34.80 44.49 -10.92
CA VAL A 356 33.34 44.25 -10.90
C VAL A 356 32.91 43.43 -12.13
N ARG A 357 33.51 43.67 -13.29
CA ARG A 357 33.18 42.97 -14.55
C ARG A 357 33.48 41.44 -14.44
N SER A 358 34.63 41.10 -13.91
CA SER A 358 35.03 39.69 -13.69
C SER A 358 34.14 39.01 -12.63
N THR A 359 33.79 39.74 -11.58
CA THR A 359 32.89 39.25 -10.52
C THR A 359 31.50 38.91 -11.04
N ILE A 360 30.89 39.78 -11.88
CA ILE A 360 29.58 39.53 -12.48
C ILE A 360 29.62 38.28 -13.38
N ILE A 361 30.66 38.12 -14.19
CA ILE A 361 30.79 36.95 -15.07
C ILE A 361 30.81 35.64 -14.25
N ILE A 362 31.56 35.62 -13.15
CA ILE A 362 31.66 34.43 -12.29
C ILE A 362 30.37 34.23 -11.51
N ALA A 363 29.75 35.29 -11.00
CA ALA A 363 28.49 35.24 -10.28
C ALA A 363 27.33 34.65 -11.15
N VAL A 364 27.35 34.92 -12.47
CA VAL A 364 26.39 34.33 -13.43
C VAL A 364 26.79 32.89 -13.80
N SER A 365 28.09 32.56 -13.85
CA SER A 365 28.59 31.25 -14.21
C SER A 365 28.26 30.17 -13.17
N ILE A 366 28.22 30.53 -11.86
CA ILE A 366 27.93 29.58 -10.77
C ILE A 366 26.52 28.99 -10.91
N PRO A 367 25.42 29.78 -10.95
CA PRO A 367 24.09 29.21 -11.10
C PRO A 367 23.92 28.50 -12.45
N LEU A 368 24.56 28.98 -13.50
CA LEU A 368 24.50 28.33 -14.81
C LEU A 368 25.15 26.92 -14.78
N SER A 369 26.26 26.75 -14.08
CA SER A 369 26.90 25.45 -13.93
C SER A 369 26.06 24.48 -13.11
N VAL A 370 25.42 24.94 -12.04
CA VAL A 370 24.50 24.15 -11.22
C VAL A 370 23.29 23.71 -12.06
N LEU A 371 22.67 24.65 -12.79
CA LEU A 371 21.54 24.31 -13.66
C LEU A 371 21.93 23.37 -14.79
N SER A 372 23.11 23.48 -15.37
CA SER A 372 23.58 22.55 -16.40
C SER A 372 23.79 21.14 -15.86
N SER A 373 24.22 21.00 -14.59
CA SER A 373 24.34 19.71 -13.92
C SER A 373 23.00 19.05 -13.63
N ILE A 374 21.96 19.85 -13.39
CA ILE A 374 20.58 19.32 -13.18
C ILE A 374 19.95 18.87 -14.51
N VAL A 375 20.33 19.45 -15.63
CA VAL A 375 19.82 19.08 -16.98
C VAL A 375 20.52 17.83 -17.52
N ALA A 376 21.80 17.61 -17.15
CA ALA A 376 22.59 16.46 -17.57
C ALA A 376 22.19 15.17 -16.82
#